data_ba6a40c7284bd62cdd32ed54e57bb228
#
_entry.id   ba6a40c7284bd62cdd32ed54e57bb228
#
_cell.length_a   1.000
_cell.length_b   1.000
_cell.length_c   1.000
_cell.angle_alpha   90.00
_cell.angle_beta   90.00
_cell.angle_gamma   90.00
#
_symmetry.space_group_name_H-M   'P 1'
#
loop_
_entity.id
_entity.type
_entity.pdbx_description
1 polymer ?
#
loop_
_entity_poly.entity_id
_entity_poly.type
_entity_poly.pdbx_seq_one_letter_code
_entity_poly.pdbx_strand_id
1 'polypeptide(L)'
;MQVISGPYKSTQGKVIDLDRKTNQVTVSGANLKFKLVDDDEGQRRKKTIRKEFPMHISKVSLVDPSNNEPTKIRYGYLEDGTKVRISKKSGAIVPKPDRSNMTYVNRTKSIEAGINDTRGDLVLEKTYEGEDFIKIKQEFEMYLRMKEDKERLMVFREKN
;
A
#
# COMPACT_ATOMS: atom_id res chain seq x y z
N MET A 1 11.08 -17.71 -8.49
CA MET A 1 12.25 -16.94 -9.04
C MET A 1 13.52 -17.74 -8.84
N GLN A 2 14.56 -17.44 -9.63
CA GLN A 2 15.88 -18.06 -9.50
C GLN A 2 16.93 -16.98 -9.23
N VAL A 3 17.87 -17.29 -8.31
CA VAL A 3 19.02 -16.43 -8.03
C VAL A 3 20.06 -16.61 -9.14
N ILE A 4 20.47 -15.51 -9.79
CA ILE A 4 21.39 -15.53 -10.93
C ILE A 4 22.84 -15.16 -10.55
N SER A 5 23.05 -14.54 -9.37
CA SER A 5 24.37 -14.11 -8.92
C SER A 5 24.52 -14.21 -7.41
N GLY A 6 25.77 -14.41 -6.97
CA GLY A 6 26.14 -14.53 -5.57
C GLY A 6 26.24 -15.97 -5.07
N PRO A 7 26.42 -16.18 -3.75
CA PRO A 7 26.67 -17.51 -3.16
C PRO A 7 25.47 -18.47 -3.31
N TYR A 8 24.27 -17.97 -3.53
CA TYR A 8 23.05 -18.77 -3.72
C TYR A 8 22.66 -18.88 -5.20
N LYS A 9 23.60 -18.70 -6.12
CA LYS A 9 23.35 -18.84 -7.57
C LYS A 9 22.70 -20.19 -7.87
N SER A 10 21.76 -20.19 -8.81
CA SER A 10 20.94 -21.34 -9.23
C SER A 10 19.85 -21.80 -8.25
N THR A 11 19.79 -21.26 -7.04
CA THR A 11 18.70 -21.56 -6.11
C THR A 11 17.39 -21.00 -6.65
N GLN A 12 16.38 -21.86 -6.73
CA GLN A 12 15.01 -21.45 -7.08
C GLN A 12 14.11 -21.44 -5.85
N GLY A 13 13.24 -20.44 -5.77
CA GLY A 13 12.31 -20.32 -4.65
C GLY A 13 11.11 -19.43 -4.97
N LYS A 14 10.11 -19.52 -4.11
CA LYS A 14 8.96 -18.59 -4.16
C LYS A 14 9.36 -17.25 -3.58
N VAL A 15 8.77 -16.17 -4.09
CA VAL A 15 8.92 -14.84 -3.50
C VAL A 15 8.07 -14.79 -2.24
N ILE A 16 8.71 -14.46 -1.12
CA ILE A 16 8.05 -14.28 0.18
C ILE A 16 7.61 -12.82 0.31
N ASP A 17 8.53 -11.90 0.02
CA ASP A 17 8.30 -10.46 0.20
C ASP A 17 8.99 -9.66 -0.90
N LEU A 18 8.44 -8.46 -1.19
CA LEU A 18 8.96 -7.55 -2.19
C LEU A 18 8.86 -6.11 -1.70
N ASP A 19 10.00 -5.51 -1.40
CA ASP A 19 10.10 -4.08 -1.12
C ASP A 19 10.45 -3.29 -2.39
N ARG A 20 9.49 -2.52 -2.87
CA ARG A 20 9.64 -1.70 -4.08
C ARG A 20 10.47 -0.43 -3.83
N LYS A 21 10.50 0.06 -2.58
CA LYS A 21 11.23 1.29 -2.24
C LYS A 21 12.74 1.05 -2.28
N THR A 22 13.18 -0.08 -1.74
CA THR A 22 14.59 -0.47 -1.68
C THR A 22 15.03 -1.36 -2.85
N ASN A 23 14.12 -1.73 -3.76
CA ASN A 23 14.35 -2.69 -4.83
C ASN A 23 14.89 -4.04 -4.33
N GLN A 24 14.35 -4.54 -3.23
CA GLN A 24 14.75 -5.77 -2.61
C GLN A 24 13.65 -6.83 -2.67
N VAL A 25 14.06 -8.08 -2.75
CA VAL A 25 13.16 -9.24 -2.79
C VAL A 25 13.68 -10.31 -1.85
N THR A 26 12.77 -10.93 -1.09
CA THR A 26 13.06 -12.09 -0.25
C THR A 26 12.55 -13.34 -0.96
N VAL A 27 13.47 -14.28 -1.19
CA VAL A 27 13.18 -15.54 -1.88
C VAL A 27 13.34 -16.70 -0.90
N SER A 28 12.37 -17.61 -0.87
CA SER A 28 12.40 -18.79 0.00
C SER A 28 13.63 -19.64 -0.30
N GLY A 29 14.33 -20.07 0.76
CA GLY A 29 15.53 -20.91 0.68
C GLY A 29 16.81 -20.18 0.21
N ALA A 30 16.76 -18.87 -0.08
CA ALA A 30 17.92 -18.12 -0.54
C ALA A 30 18.33 -17.04 0.47
N ASN A 31 19.63 -16.71 0.51
CA ASN A 31 20.22 -15.68 1.38
C ASN A 31 19.89 -15.92 2.87
N LEU A 32 20.01 -17.17 3.31
CA LEU A 32 19.75 -17.57 4.69
C LEU A 32 20.83 -17.02 5.61
N LYS A 33 20.40 -16.28 6.64
CA LYS A 33 21.27 -15.73 7.69
C LYS A 33 20.67 -16.02 9.07
N PHE A 34 21.54 -16.03 10.06
CA PHE A 34 21.12 -16.15 11.46
C PHE A 34 20.63 -14.80 11.98
N LYS A 35 19.47 -14.79 12.62
CA LYS A 35 18.91 -13.64 13.32
C LYS A 35 18.62 -14.01 14.75
N LEU A 36 19.05 -13.15 15.68
CA LEU A 36 18.66 -13.24 17.09
C LEU A 36 17.24 -12.69 17.23
N VAL A 37 16.35 -13.46 17.82
CA VAL A 37 14.97 -13.08 18.11
C VAL A 37 14.76 -13.28 19.61
N ASP A 38 14.05 -12.36 20.22
CA ASP A 38 13.66 -12.49 21.62
C ASP A 38 12.66 -13.63 21.76
N ASP A 39 12.79 -14.42 22.81
CA ASP A 39 11.89 -15.54 23.08
C ASP A 39 10.60 -15.01 23.70
N ASP A 40 9.44 -15.45 23.19
CA ASP A 40 8.10 -14.95 23.59
C ASP A 40 7.73 -15.30 25.04
N GLU A 41 8.51 -16.13 25.72
CA GLU A 41 8.25 -16.61 27.09
C GLU A 41 8.69 -15.64 28.20
N GLY A 42 8.94 -14.36 27.89
CA GLY A 42 9.27 -13.33 28.89
C GLY A 42 10.63 -13.52 29.59
N GLN A 43 11.39 -14.55 29.23
CA GLN A 43 12.76 -14.75 29.68
C GLN A 43 13.68 -13.98 28.75
N ARG A 44 14.64 -13.22 29.30
CA ARG A 44 15.65 -12.42 28.58
C ARG A 44 16.63 -13.28 27.72
N ARG A 45 16.15 -14.41 27.23
CA ARG A 45 16.93 -15.33 26.38
C ARG A 45 16.68 -15.02 24.92
N LYS A 46 17.74 -14.88 24.15
CA LYS A 46 17.69 -14.67 22.70
C LYS A 46 17.86 -16.01 22.01
N LYS A 47 16.94 -16.33 21.12
CA LYS A 47 17.01 -17.52 20.27
C LYS A 47 17.58 -17.15 18.91
N THR A 48 18.51 -17.95 18.42
CA THR A 48 19.06 -17.79 17.08
C THR A 48 18.21 -18.57 16.11
N ILE A 49 17.57 -17.87 15.18
CA ILE A 49 16.80 -18.49 14.10
C ILE A 49 17.49 -18.25 12.75
N ARG A 50 17.35 -19.21 11.84
CA ARG A 50 17.81 -19.08 10.46
C ARG A 50 16.65 -18.59 9.62
N LYS A 51 16.81 -17.42 8.99
CA LYS A 51 15.76 -16.76 8.20
C LYS A 51 16.31 -16.27 6.87
N GLU A 52 15.43 -16.22 5.87
CA GLU A 52 15.73 -15.60 4.58
C GLU A 52 15.83 -14.09 4.74
N PHE A 53 16.86 -13.52 4.14
CA PHE A 53 17.06 -12.06 4.10
C PHE A 53 16.85 -11.51 2.70
N PRO A 54 16.43 -10.25 2.61
CA PRO A 54 16.22 -9.61 1.33
C PRO A 54 17.52 -9.49 0.53
N MET A 55 17.39 -9.55 -0.79
CA MET A 55 18.47 -9.33 -1.74
C MET A 55 17.99 -8.39 -2.84
N HIS A 56 18.94 -7.69 -3.48
CA HIS A 56 18.60 -6.76 -4.55
C HIS A 56 18.01 -7.49 -5.75
N ILE A 57 16.99 -6.90 -6.37
CA ILE A 57 16.23 -7.50 -7.47
C ILE A 57 17.09 -7.87 -8.69
N SER A 58 18.22 -7.18 -8.90
CA SER A 58 19.18 -7.50 -9.97
C SER A 58 19.83 -8.87 -9.83
N LYS A 59 19.80 -9.46 -8.63
CA LYS A 59 20.39 -10.78 -8.32
C LYS A 59 19.45 -11.94 -8.62
N VAL A 60 18.20 -11.67 -8.99
CA VAL A 60 17.18 -12.68 -9.24
C VAL A 60 16.55 -12.52 -10.62
N SER A 61 16.03 -13.61 -11.15
CA SER A 61 15.30 -13.64 -12.42
C SER A 61 14.03 -14.46 -12.28
N LEU A 62 13.05 -14.20 -13.14
CA LEU A 62 11.90 -15.06 -13.25
C LEU A 62 12.32 -16.38 -13.90
N VAL A 63 11.61 -17.46 -13.57
CA VAL A 63 11.83 -18.79 -14.12
C VAL A 63 10.83 -19.01 -15.25
N ASP A 64 11.31 -19.55 -16.34
CA ASP A 64 10.51 -19.97 -17.48
C ASP A 64 9.75 -21.24 -17.11
N PRO A 65 8.43 -21.30 -17.28
CA PRO A 65 7.65 -22.48 -16.94
C PRO A 65 7.94 -23.69 -17.84
N SER A 66 8.47 -23.48 -19.05
CA SER A 66 8.75 -24.57 -19.99
C SER A 66 10.10 -25.25 -19.71
N ASN A 67 11.14 -24.45 -19.46
CA ASN A 67 12.52 -24.95 -19.37
C ASN A 67 13.08 -24.92 -17.94
N ASN A 68 12.33 -24.35 -16.99
CA ASN A 68 12.79 -24.09 -15.62
C ASN A 68 14.10 -23.27 -15.51
N GLU A 69 14.41 -22.48 -16.53
CA GLU A 69 15.59 -21.64 -16.57
C GLU A 69 15.29 -20.16 -16.30
N PRO A 70 16.30 -19.38 -15.84
CA PRO A 70 16.11 -17.95 -15.65
C PRO A 70 15.89 -17.27 -17.00
N THR A 71 14.84 -16.47 -17.08
CA THR A 71 14.44 -15.78 -18.29
C THR A 71 14.12 -14.32 -18.06
N LYS A 72 14.27 -13.49 -19.09
CA LYS A 72 13.71 -12.14 -19.16
C LYS A 72 12.31 -12.24 -19.74
N ILE A 73 11.43 -11.33 -19.37
CA ILE A 73 10.06 -11.27 -19.87
C ILE A 73 9.89 -10.12 -20.87
N ARG A 74 8.96 -10.31 -21.79
CA ARG A 74 8.29 -9.28 -22.57
C ARG A 74 6.81 -9.27 -22.25
N TYR A 75 6.14 -8.18 -22.51
CA TYR A 75 4.68 -8.09 -22.40
C TYR A 75 4.04 -8.30 -23.76
N GLY A 76 2.93 -8.96 -23.79
CA GLY A 76 2.04 -9.13 -24.93
C GLY A 76 0.59 -9.00 -24.50
N TYR A 77 -0.29 -9.06 -25.46
CA TYR A 77 -1.74 -9.07 -25.26
C TYR A 77 -2.32 -10.31 -25.89
N LEU A 78 -3.25 -10.95 -25.22
CA LEU A 78 -4.07 -12.02 -25.79
C LEU A 78 -5.17 -11.40 -26.67
N GLU A 79 -5.89 -12.25 -27.41
CA GLU A 79 -7.02 -11.84 -28.25
C GLU A 79 -8.11 -11.11 -27.43
N ASP A 80 -8.28 -11.49 -26.17
CA ASP A 80 -9.18 -10.85 -25.19
C ASP A 80 -8.70 -9.48 -24.70
N GLY A 81 -7.57 -8.95 -25.20
CA GLY A 81 -6.96 -7.73 -24.71
C GLY A 81 -6.25 -7.85 -23.36
N THR A 82 -6.19 -9.03 -22.77
CA THR A 82 -5.53 -9.26 -21.47
C THR A 82 -4.01 -9.17 -21.61
N LYS A 83 -3.38 -8.30 -20.80
CA LYS A 83 -1.93 -8.15 -20.76
C LYS A 83 -1.25 -9.33 -20.05
N VAL A 84 -0.39 -10.03 -20.76
CA VAL A 84 0.35 -11.21 -20.28
C VAL A 84 1.85 -10.99 -20.28
N ARG A 85 2.55 -11.78 -19.45
CA ARG A 85 4.01 -11.85 -19.40
C ARG A 85 4.46 -13.06 -20.23
N ILE A 86 5.38 -12.83 -21.16
CA ILE A 86 5.87 -13.85 -22.07
C ILE A 86 7.37 -14.02 -21.85
N SER A 87 7.84 -15.25 -21.68
CA SER A 87 9.26 -15.56 -21.62
C SER A 87 9.95 -15.19 -22.95
N LYS A 88 11.14 -14.58 -22.86
CA LYS A 88 11.93 -14.30 -24.06
C LYS A 88 12.65 -15.53 -24.60
N LYS A 89 12.85 -16.57 -23.77
CA LYS A 89 13.55 -17.78 -24.19
C LYS A 89 12.61 -18.75 -24.93
N SER A 90 11.51 -19.14 -24.30
CA SER A 90 10.60 -20.16 -24.83
C SER A 90 9.36 -19.59 -25.51
N GLY A 91 9.03 -18.33 -25.28
CA GLY A 91 7.74 -17.78 -25.70
C GLY A 91 6.56 -18.18 -24.79
N ALA A 92 6.79 -18.95 -23.76
CA ALA A 92 5.75 -19.40 -22.85
C ALA A 92 5.19 -18.26 -22.00
N ILE A 93 3.91 -18.35 -21.67
CA ILE A 93 3.25 -17.38 -20.79
C ILE A 93 3.65 -17.64 -19.34
N VAL A 94 4.21 -16.63 -18.69
CA VAL A 94 4.58 -16.66 -17.27
C VAL A 94 3.38 -16.18 -16.46
N PRO A 95 2.71 -17.04 -15.67
CA PRO A 95 1.51 -16.66 -14.95
C PRO A 95 1.80 -15.59 -13.90
N LYS A 96 0.84 -14.68 -13.71
CA LYS A 96 0.89 -13.75 -12.57
C LYS A 96 0.51 -14.52 -11.30
N PRO A 97 1.15 -14.20 -10.14
CA PRO A 97 0.72 -14.80 -8.88
C PRO A 97 -0.69 -14.33 -8.52
N ASP A 98 -1.46 -15.22 -7.95
CA ASP A 98 -2.74 -14.87 -7.35
C ASP A 98 -2.50 -14.02 -6.10
N ARG A 99 -3.20 -12.89 -6.02
CA ARG A 99 -3.12 -11.92 -4.92
C ARG A 99 -4.33 -11.96 -3.99
N SER A 100 -5.29 -12.84 -4.26
CA SER A 100 -6.53 -12.92 -3.49
C SER A 100 -6.29 -13.16 -1.99
N ASN A 101 -5.24 -13.89 -1.65
CA ASN A 101 -4.89 -14.26 -0.28
C ASN A 101 -3.83 -13.34 0.37
N MET A 102 -3.48 -12.21 -0.28
CA MET A 102 -2.51 -11.30 0.32
C MET A 102 -3.17 -10.46 1.43
N THR A 103 -2.58 -10.47 2.61
CA THR A 103 -3.09 -9.83 3.83
C THR A 103 -3.40 -8.34 3.67
N TYR A 104 -2.67 -7.62 2.80
CA TYR A 104 -2.94 -6.20 2.55
C TYR A 104 -4.21 -5.97 1.71
N VAL A 105 -4.61 -6.94 0.89
CA VAL A 105 -5.88 -6.88 0.13
C VAL A 105 -7.07 -7.05 1.07
N ASN A 106 -6.88 -7.82 2.14
CA ASN A 106 -7.94 -8.08 3.13
C ASN A 106 -8.12 -6.92 4.12
N ARG A 107 -7.10 -6.07 4.32
CA ARG A 107 -7.23 -4.88 5.18
C ARG A 107 -8.29 -3.89 4.70
N THR A 108 -8.49 -3.77 3.39
CA THR A 108 -9.51 -2.88 2.81
C THR A 108 -10.89 -3.53 2.72
N LYS A 109 -11.00 -4.80 3.10
CA LYS A 109 -12.24 -5.58 3.06
C LYS A 109 -12.78 -5.94 4.44
N SER A 110 -12.34 -5.25 5.49
CA SER A 110 -13.02 -5.30 6.77
C SER A 110 -14.41 -4.69 6.60
N ILE A 111 -15.40 -5.55 6.36
CA ILE A 111 -16.80 -5.18 6.14
C ILE A 111 -17.51 -4.96 7.48
N GLU A 112 -16.91 -5.43 8.55
CA GLU A 112 -17.44 -5.27 9.89
C GLU A 112 -17.10 -3.86 10.39
N ALA A 113 -18.15 -3.05 10.55
CA ALA A 113 -18.02 -1.74 11.17
C ALA A 113 -17.53 -1.90 12.61
N GLY A 114 -16.46 -1.22 12.97
CA GLY A 114 -15.97 -1.14 14.33
C GLY A 114 -16.92 -0.33 15.23
N ILE A 115 -16.72 -0.41 16.55
CA ILE A 115 -17.53 0.34 17.53
C ILE A 115 -17.46 1.86 17.30
N ASN A 116 -16.35 2.34 16.74
CA ASN A 116 -16.11 3.76 16.47
C ASN A 116 -16.37 4.17 15.00
N ASP A 117 -16.84 3.23 14.17
CA ASP A 117 -17.13 3.55 12.78
C ASP A 117 -18.52 4.17 12.65
N THR A 118 -18.62 5.21 11.84
CA THR A 118 -19.90 5.83 11.52
C THR A 118 -20.69 4.91 10.61
N ARG A 119 -21.95 4.65 10.95
CA ARG A 119 -22.84 3.82 10.13
C ARG A 119 -23.04 4.46 8.76
N GLY A 120 -23.09 3.62 7.71
CA GLY A 120 -23.21 4.07 6.32
C GLY A 120 -24.42 4.96 6.08
N ASP A 121 -25.53 4.68 6.74
CA ASP A 121 -26.79 5.44 6.66
C ASP A 121 -26.56 6.89 7.12
N LEU A 122 -25.82 7.08 8.25
CA LEU A 122 -25.49 8.40 8.79
C LEU A 122 -24.50 9.18 7.92
N VAL A 123 -23.58 8.48 7.23
CA VAL A 123 -22.63 9.11 6.30
C VAL A 123 -23.32 9.63 5.05
N LEU A 124 -24.38 8.93 4.61
CA LEU A 124 -25.17 9.32 3.43
C LEU A 124 -26.25 10.34 3.76
N GLU A 125 -26.52 10.58 5.05
CA GLU A 125 -27.49 11.56 5.49
C GLU A 125 -27.05 12.97 5.08
N LYS A 126 -27.93 13.67 4.41
CA LYS A 126 -27.69 15.01 3.93
C LYS A 126 -27.79 15.99 5.11
N THR A 127 -26.67 16.24 5.78
CA THR A 127 -26.61 17.13 6.96
C THR A 127 -26.65 18.62 6.62
N TYR A 128 -26.48 18.96 5.34
CA TYR A 128 -26.47 20.32 4.84
C TYR A 128 -27.61 20.52 3.83
N GLU A 129 -28.53 21.41 4.14
CA GLU A 129 -29.54 21.89 3.22
C GLU A 129 -29.09 23.24 2.66
N GLY A 130 -29.14 23.40 1.31
CA GLY A 130 -28.58 24.57 0.64
C GLY A 130 -29.24 25.91 1.06
N GLU A 131 -30.44 25.86 1.63
CA GLU A 131 -31.13 27.03 2.19
C GLU A 131 -30.40 27.61 3.41
N ASP A 132 -29.75 26.78 4.22
CA ASP A 132 -29.01 27.23 5.39
C ASP A 132 -27.81 28.08 5.02
N PHE A 133 -27.18 27.82 3.87
CA PHE A 133 -26.04 28.62 3.40
C PHE A 133 -26.44 30.07 3.11
N ILE A 134 -27.64 30.29 2.54
CA ILE A 134 -28.14 31.65 2.26
C ILE A 134 -28.39 32.38 3.57
N LYS A 135 -28.99 31.72 4.55
CA LYS A 135 -29.24 32.30 5.89
C LYS A 135 -27.92 32.63 6.59
N ILE A 136 -26.97 31.68 6.62
CA ILE A 136 -25.65 31.89 7.22
C ILE A 136 -24.92 33.06 6.56
N LYS A 137 -25.00 33.16 5.23
CA LYS A 137 -24.38 34.27 4.49
C LYS A 137 -25.02 35.60 4.85
N GLN A 138 -26.35 35.67 4.95
CA GLN A 138 -27.07 36.86 5.35
C GLN A 138 -26.74 37.27 6.79
N GLU A 139 -26.72 36.33 7.72
CA GLU A 139 -26.32 36.54 9.12
C GLU A 139 -24.88 37.06 9.23
N PHE A 140 -23.98 36.50 8.44
CA PHE A 140 -22.58 36.94 8.40
C PHE A 140 -22.44 38.35 7.83
N GLU A 141 -23.15 38.68 6.75
CA GLU A 141 -23.17 40.04 6.18
C GLU A 141 -23.77 41.06 7.18
N MET A 142 -24.82 40.69 7.89
CA MET A 142 -25.42 41.51 8.94
C MET A 142 -24.43 41.71 10.10
N TYR A 143 -23.71 40.67 10.53
CA TYR A 143 -22.67 40.78 11.56
C TYR A 143 -21.55 41.72 11.14
N LEU A 144 -21.09 41.66 9.89
CA LEU A 144 -20.06 42.56 9.38
C LEU A 144 -20.50 44.04 9.43
N ARG A 145 -21.75 44.33 9.01
CA ARG A 145 -22.34 45.68 9.06
C ARG A 145 -22.39 46.20 10.50
N MET A 146 -22.90 45.36 11.40
CA MET A 146 -22.96 45.73 12.84
C MET A 146 -21.55 46.01 13.41
N LYS A 147 -20.54 45.29 13.00
CA LYS A 147 -19.16 45.51 13.41
C LYS A 147 -18.62 46.83 12.86
N GLU A 148 -18.81 47.14 11.60
CA GLU A 148 -18.43 48.40 10.98
C GLU A 148 -19.12 49.61 11.64
N ASP A 149 -20.43 49.49 11.93
CA ASP A 149 -21.18 50.58 12.62
C ASP A 149 -20.65 50.76 14.05
N LYS A 150 -20.31 49.71 14.74
CA LYS A 150 -19.72 49.76 16.07
C LYS A 150 -18.34 50.44 16.05
N GLU A 151 -17.52 50.15 15.07
CA GLU A 151 -16.22 50.78 14.87
C GLU A 151 -16.38 52.27 14.52
N ARG A 152 -17.34 52.64 13.66
CA ARG A 152 -17.69 54.04 13.35
C ARG A 152 -18.13 54.80 14.58
N LEU A 153 -18.95 54.21 15.45
CA LEU A 153 -19.40 54.82 16.70
C LEU A 153 -18.28 55.00 17.70
N MET A 154 -17.31 54.07 17.74
CA MET A 154 -16.12 54.20 18.60
C MET A 154 -15.23 55.37 18.15
N VAL A 155 -14.96 55.47 16.84
CA VAL A 155 -14.17 56.57 16.25
C VAL A 155 -14.87 57.92 16.46
N PHE A 156 -16.19 57.96 16.46
CA PHE A 156 -16.95 59.21 16.73
C PHE A 156 -16.88 59.64 18.21
N ARG A 157 -16.80 58.66 19.13
CA ARG A 157 -16.59 58.91 20.59
C ARG A 157 -15.21 59.38 20.94
N GLU A 158 -14.19 58.96 20.19
CA GLU A 158 -12.81 59.40 20.42
C GLU A 158 -12.51 60.83 19.88
N LYS A 159 -13.35 61.35 18.97
CA LYS A 159 -13.18 62.67 18.35
C LYS A 159 -13.99 63.79 19.01
N ASN A 160 -14.87 63.48 19.95
CA ASN A 160 -15.62 64.40 20.77
C ASN A 160 -15.26 64.27 22.27
#